data_485a707acce5dc9f98b1b017d9bcd595
#
_entry.id   485a707acce5dc9f98b1b017d9bcd595
#
_cell.length_a   1.000
_cell.length_b   1.000
_cell.length_c   1.000
_cell.angle_alpha   90.00
_cell.angle_beta   90.00
_cell.angle_gamma   90.00
#
_symmetry.space_group_name_H-M   'P 1'
#
loop_
_entity.id
_entity.type
_entity.pdbx_description
1 polymer ?
#
loop_
_entity_poly.entity_id
_entity_poly.type
_entity_poly.pdbx_seq_one_letter_code
_entity_poly.pdbx_strand_id
1 'polypeptide(L)'
;MIPNTYPTLNFDLGETADMIRETVKNFAQKEIAPRAAEIDRTDKFPRDLLPRMGELGLLGITVEEEWGGTGLGYLEHVVAMEEISRASASVGLSYGAHSNLCVNQLRRWGTDGQKARYLPKLISGEHLGSLAMSESGAGSDVVSMKLRADRKGDRYVL
;
A
#
# COMPACT_ATOMS: atom_id res chain seq x y z
N MET A 1 5.16 -14.91 15.89
CA MET A 1 4.45 -13.61 15.95
C MET A 1 5.15 -12.73 16.99
N ILE A 2 5.61 -11.56 16.62
CA ILE A 2 6.18 -10.60 17.60
C ILE A 2 5.00 -9.99 18.35
N PRO A 3 4.93 -10.11 19.69
CA PRO A 3 3.82 -9.52 20.43
C PRO A 3 3.74 -8.01 20.19
N ASN A 4 2.58 -7.52 19.82
CA ASN A 4 2.36 -6.08 19.55
C ASN A 4 2.36 -5.23 20.84
N THR A 5 2.72 -5.85 21.97
CA THR A 5 2.81 -5.23 23.29
C THR A 5 4.21 -4.69 23.62
N TYR A 6 5.22 -4.97 22.79
CA TYR A 6 6.54 -4.38 23.01
C TYR A 6 6.49 -2.87 22.76
N PRO A 7 7.14 -2.09 23.64
CA PRO A 7 7.28 -0.66 23.41
C PRO A 7 8.02 -0.42 22.09
N THR A 8 7.49 0.48 21.28
CA THR A 8 8.18 0.99 20.10
C THR A 8 9.25 1.97 20.50
N LEU A 9 10.35 2.03 19.75
CA LEU A 9 11.25 3.16 19.81
C LEU A 9 10.47 4.43 19.46
N ASN A 10 10.42 5.36 20.39
CA ASN A 10 9.83 6.67 20.13
C ASN A 10 10.94 7.63 19.69
N PHE A 11 10.87 8.08 18.43
CA PHE A 11 11.79 9.07 17.87
C PHE A 11 11.24 10.50 17.92
N ASP A 12 10.13 10.71 18.63
CA ASP A 12 9.43 12.00 18.70
C ASP A 12 9.10 12.56 17.30
N LEU A 13 8.40 11.73 16.52
CA LEU A 13 8.08 12.01 15.12
C LEU A 13 6.95 13.04 14.93
N GLY A 14 6.37 13.51 16.03
CA GLY A 14 5.30 14.50 16.06
C GLY A 14 3.90 13.90 16.15
N GLU A 15 2.95 14.76 16.49
CA GLU A 15 1.57 14.40 16.85
C GLU A 15 0.83 13.65 15.75
N THR A 16 1.01 14.04 14.49
CA THR A 16 0.36 13.37 13.34
C THR A 16 0.84 11.92 13.20
N ALA A 17 2.14 11.68 13.30
CA ALA A 17 2.71 10.35 13.24
C ALA A 17 2.25 9.48 14.42
N ASP A 18 2.13 10.04 15.61
CA ASP A 18 1.66 9.34 16.81
C ASP A 18 0.16 8.97 16.69
N MET A 19 -0.68 9.86 16.17
CA MET A 19 -2.11 9.57 15.92
C MET A 19 -2.27 8.43 14.89
N ILE A 20 -1.49 8.46 13.82
CA ILE A 20 -1.51 7.39 12.80
C ILE A 20 -1.05 6.08 13.41
N ARG A 21 0.06 6.11 14.17
CA ARG A 21 0.58 4.93 14.86
C ARG A 21 -0.48 4.28 15.74
N GLU A 22 -1.15 5.05 16.58
CA GLU A 22 -2.16 4.53 17.49
C GLU A 22 -3.38 3.99 16.72
N THR A 23 -3.87 4.72 15.74
CA THR A 23 -5.00 4.30 14.90
C THR A 23 -4.71 3.00 14.18
N VAL A 24 -3.56 2.91 13.51
CA VAL A 24 -3.16 1.72 12.76
C VAL A 24 -2.86 0.55 13.67
N LYS A 25 -2.20 0.79 14.80
CA LYS A 25 -1.95 -0.24 15.82
C LYS A 25 -3.25 -0.88 16.31
N ASN A 26 -4.23 -0.04 16.66
CA ASN A 26 -5.54 -0.53 17.13
C ASN A 26 -6.26 -1.35 16.04
N PHE A 27 -6.26 -0.88 14.81
CA PHE A 27 -6.80 -1.63 13.67
C PHE A 27 -6.05 -2.95 13.46
N ALA A 28 -4.72 -2.91 13.43
CA ALA A 28 -3.89 -4.09 13.17
C ALA A 28 -4.05 -5.16 14.25
N GLN A 29 -4.11 -4.78 15.52
CA GLN A 29 -4.35 -5.69 16.63
C GLN A 29 -5.71 -6.35 16.58
N LYS A 30 -6.75 -5.61 16.19
CA LYS A 30 -8.12 -6.08 16.17
C LYS A 30 -8.44 -6.93 14.95
N GLU A 31 -7.98 -6.51 13.78
CA GLU A 31 -8.42 -7.04 12.50
C GLU A 31 -7.39 -7.93 11.79
N ILE A 32 -6.09 -7.69 12.02
CA ILE A 32 -5.01 -8.39 11.31
C ILE A 32 -4.38 -9.48 12.19
N ALA A 33 -3.93 -9.11 13.38
CA ALA A 33 -3.16 -10.01 14.25
C ALA A 33 -3.88 -11.33 14.57
N PRO A 34 -5.20 -11.36 14.84
CA PRO A 34 -5.91 -12.63 15.12
C PRO A 34 -5.94 -13.58 13.93
N ARG A 35 -5.80 -13.04 12.70
CA ARG A 35 -5.88 -13.80 11.44
C ARG A 35 -4.51 -14.15 10.87
N ALA A 36 -3.42 -13.60 11.40
CA ALA A 36 -2.09 -13.69 10.82
C ALA A 36 -1.61 -15.13 10.61
N ALA A 37 -1.80 -16.01 11.61
CA ALA A 37 -1.41 -17.41 11.52
C ALA A 37 -2.24 -18.20 10.48
N GLU A 38 -3.51 -17.87 10.30
CA GLU A 38 -4.36 -18.48 9.28
C GLU A 38 -3.98 -18.02 7.88
N ILE A 39 -3.74 -16.73 7.69
CA ILE A 39 -3.30 -16.15 6.42
C ILE A 39 -1.99 -16.82 5.98
N ASP A 40 -1.01 -16.93 6.88
CA ASP A 40 0.26 -17.60 6.63
C ASP A 40 0.09 -19.08 6.24
N ARG A 41 -0.74 -19.81 6.99
CA ARG A 41 -0.97 -21.25 6.75
C ARG A 41 -1.73 -21.54 5.46
N THR A 42 -2.62 -20.64 5.02
CA THR A 42 -3.53 -20.88 3.88
C THR A 42 -3.10 -20.21 2.60
N ASP A 43 -2.12 -19.30 2.65
CA ASP A 43 -1.68 -18.45 1.53
C ASP A 43 -2.84 -17.64 0.88
N LYS A 44 -3.93 -17.42 1.62
CA LYS A 44 -5.09 -16.68 1.13
C LYS A 44 -4.97 -15.21 1.46
N PHE A 45 -4.93 -14.39 0.41
CA PHE A 45 -4.91 -12.94 0.56
C PHE A 45 -6.22 -12.41 1.17
N PRO A 46 -6.17 -11.66 2.28
CA PRO A 46 -7.36 -11.17 2.99
C PRO A 46 -7.92 -9.90 2.32
N ARG A 47 -8.59 -10.04 1.19
CA ARG A 47 -9.11 -8.92 0.38
C ARG A 47 -10.09 -8.01 1.13
N ASP A 48 -10.79 -8.53 2.12
CA ASP A 48 -11.72 -7.80 2.97
C ASP A 48 -11.05 -6.71 3.84
N LEU A 49 -9.74 -6.81 4.08
CA LEU A 49 -8.99 -5.80 4.83
C LEU A 49 -8.77 -4.50 4.02
N LEU A 50 -8.75 -4.58 2.68
CA LEU A 50 -8.46 -3.42 1.84
C LEU A 50 -9.51 -2.30 1.96
N PRO A 51 -10.81 -2.55 1.80
CA PRO A 51 -11.81 -1.50 1.99
C PRO A 51 -11.74 -0.89 3.40
N ARG A 52 -11.45 -1.70 4.42
CA ARG A 52 -11.33 -1.22 5.81
C ARG A 52 -10.10 -0.33 6.01
N MET A 53 -8.98 -0.66 5.36
CA MET A 53 -7.80 0.22 5.31
C MET A 53 -8.12 1.51 4.53
N GLY A 54 -8.91 1.43 3.46
CA GLY A 54 -9.41 2.58 2.70
C GLY A 54 -10.25 3.52 3.54
N GLU A 55 -11.20 2.99 4.33
CA GLU A 55 -12.03 3.76 5.28
C GLU A 55 -11.19 4.52 6.31
N LEU A 56 -10.04 3.99 6.69
CA LEU A 56 -9.08 4.63 7.59
C LEU A 56 -8.11 5.57 6.86
N GLY A 57 -8.24 5.77 5.54
CA GLY A 57 -7.35 6.60 4.74
C GLY A 57 -5.95 6.03 4.48
N LEU A 58 -5.69 4.78 4.90
CA LEU A 58 -4.35 4.21 4.88
C LEU A 58 -3.82 3.92 3.47
N LEU A 59 -4.71 3.66 2.51
CA LEU A 59 -4.31 3.30 1.14
C LEU A 59 -3.89 4.53 0.32
N GLY A 60 -4.24 5.74 0.76
CA GLY A 60 -3.96 7.01 0.09
C GLY A 60 -3.18 8.01 0.93
N ILE A 61 -2.37 7.59 1.89
CA ILE A 61 -1.67 8.50 2.82
C ILE A 61 -0.86 9.56 2.06
N THR A 62 -0.14 9.18 1.02
CA THR A 62 0.73 10.09 0.26
C THR A 62 0.05 10.78 -0.91
N VAL A 63 -1.22 10.50 -1.15
CA VAL A 63 -1.98 11.08 -2.27
C VAL A 63 -2.64 12.38 -1.83
N GLU A 64 -2.66 13.37 -2.69
CA GLU A 64 -3.29 14.67 -2.48
C GLU A 64 -4.80 14.51 -2.24
N GLU A 65 -5.37 15.41 -1.42
CA GLU A 65 -6.80 15.40 -1.06
C GLU A 65 -7.72 15.52 -2.27
N GLU A 66 -7.30 16.27 -3.29
CA GLU A 66 -8.06 16.41 -4.54
C GLU A 66 -8.34 15.08 -5.26
N TRP A 67 -7.49 14.06 -5.04
CA TRP A 67 -7.64 12.71 -5.58
C TRP A 67 -8.22 11.71 -4.57
N GLY A 68 -8.62 12.20 -3.39
CA GLY A 68 -9.21 11.37 -2.33
C GLY A 68 -8.22 10.82 -1.32
N GLY A 69 -6.95 11.25 -1.35
CA GLY A 69 -5.93 10.91 -0.36
C GLY A 69 -5.98 11.78 0.88
N THR A 70 -5.01 11.59 1.79
CA THR A 70 -4.89 12.38 3.02
C THR A 70 -3.84 13.49 2.93
N GLY A 71 -3.08 13.58 1.84
CA GLY A 71 -2.09 14.63 1.62
C GLY A 71 -0.88 14.59 2.55
N LEU A 72 -0.67 13.47 3.24
CA LEU A 72 0.45 13.31 4.18
C LEU A 72 1.73 12.80 3.49
N GLY A 73 2.79 12.62 4.27
CA GLY A 73 4.10 12.26 3.76
C GLY A 73 4.44 10.76 3.82
N TYR A 74 5.69 10.47 3.44
CA TYR A 74 6.22 9.11 3.53
C TYR A 74 6.48 8.67 4.96
N LEU A 75 6.72 9.60 5.89
CA LEU A 75 6.90 9.30 7.29
C LEU A 75 5.64 8.62 7.86
N GLU A 76 4.49 9.20 7.60
CA GLU A 76 3.20 8.69 8.05
C GLU A 76 2.89 7.34 7.39
N HIS A 77 3.25 7.18 6.11
CA HIS A 77 3.12 5.89 5.42
C HIS A 77 4.02 4.81 6.04
N VAL A 78 5.26 5.14 6.40
CA VAL A 78 6.19 4.20 7.06
C VAL A 78 5.69 3.80 8.44
N VAL A 79 5.17 4.75 9.22
CA VAL A 79 4.56 4.47 10.53
C VAL A 79 3.38 3.52 10.42
N ALA A 80 2.49 3.74 9.43
CA ALA A 80 1.38 2.83 9.15
C ALA A 80 1.87 1.44 8.72
N MET A 81 2.86 1.39 7.83
CA MET A 81 3.48 0.15 7.35
C MET A 81 4.10 -0.66 8.49
N GLU A 82 4.78 0.00 9.42
CA GLU A 82 5.37 -0.63 10.61
C GLU A 82 4.31 -1.36 11.44
N GLU A 83 3.23 -0.68 11.81
CA GLU A 83 2.19 -1.26 12.67
C GLU A 83 1.41 -2.40 11.99
N ILE A 84 1.12 -2.29 10.69
CA ILE A 84 0.52 -3.37 9.91
C ILE A 84 1.46 -4.58 9.85
N SER A 85 2.74 -4.35 9.56
CA SER A 85 3.75 -5.41 9.43
C SER A 85 4.02 -6.13 10.75
N ARG A 86 3.94 -5.43 11.88
CA ARG A 86 4.04 -6.03 13.22
C ARG A 86 2.93 -7.03 13.49
N ALA A 87 1.74 -6.80 12.98
CA ALA A 87 0.60 -7.72 13.09
C ALA A 87 0.71 -8.90 12.11
N SER A 88 1.10 -8.62 10.85
CA SER A 88 1.34 -9.64 9.82
C SER A 88 2.28 -9.10 8.76
N ALA A 89 3.45 -9.70 8.60
CA ALA A 89 4.43 -9.30 7.59
C ALA A 89 3.88 -9.45 6.17
N SER A 90 3.08 -10.49 5.88
CA SER A 90 2.50 -10.70 4.56
C SER A 90 1.44 -9.66 4.21
N VAL A 91 0.60 -9.25 5.18
CA VAL A 91 -0.35 -8.16 5.00
C VAL A 91 0.38 -6.83 4.85
N GLY A 92 1.44 -6.58 5.61
CA GLY A 92 2.30 -5.41 5.48
C GLY A 92 2.92 -5.30 4.10
N LEU A 93 3.48 -6.40 3.57
CA LEU A 93 4.03 -6.43 2.22
C LEU A 93 2.96 -6.10 1.16
N SER A 94 1.77 -6.69 1.29
CA SER A 94 0.64 -6.42 0.38
C SER A 94 0.15 -4.98 0.47
N TYR A 95 0.09 -4.42 1.67
CA TYR A 95 -0.21 -3.00 1.91
C TYR A 95 0.79 -2.09 1.20
N GLY A 96 2.09 -2.32 1.38
CA GLY A 96 3.14 -1.53 0.74
C GLY A 96 3.15 -1.66 -0.79
N ALA A 97 2.91 -2.87 -1.32
CA ALA A 97 2.80 -3.10 -2.74
C ALA A 97 1.64 -2.31 -3.36
N HIS A 98 0.50 -2.29 -2.69
CA HIS A 98 -0.67 -1.52 -3.13
C HIS A 98 -0.47 -0.02 -2.98
N SER A 99 -0.22 0.47 -1.75
CA SER A 99 -0.24 1.89 -1.41
C SER A 99 0.99 2.66 -1.93
N ASN A 100 2.17 2.03 -1.90
CA ASN A 100 3.41 2.69 -2.32
C ASN A 100 3.85 2.29 -3.75
N LEU A 101 3.90 1.01 -4.07
CA LEU A 101 4.39 0.59 -5.38
C LEU A 101 3.37 0.83 -6.51
N CYS A 102 2.07 0.83 -6.25
CA CYS A 102 1.05 1.11 -7.25
C CYS A 102 0.46 2.50 -7.12
N VAL A 103 -0.23 2.80 -6.01
CA VAL A 103 -0.95 4.06 -5.81
C VAL A 103 -0.02 5.26 -5.91
N ASN A 104 1.10 5.25 -5.19
CA ASN A 104 2.04 6.36 -5.20
C ASN A 104 2.75 6.54 -6.56
N GLN A 105 3.01 5.47 -7.32
CA GLN A 105 3.57 5.61 -8.67
C GLN A 105 2.56 6.25 -9.62
N LEU A 106 1.29 5.84 -9.55
CA LEU A 106 0.22 6.45 -10.33
C LEU A 106 0.02 7.92 -9.96
N ARG A 107 0.05 8.25 -8.67
CA ARG A 107 0.03 9.62 -8.16
C ARG A 107 1.15 10.47 -8.76
N ARG A 108 2.38 9.96 -8.80
CA ARG A 108 3.57 10.72 -9.23
C ARG A 108 3.66 10.88 -10.74
N TRP A 109 3.29 9.85 -11.50
CA TRP A 109 3.61 9.75 -12.92
C TRP A 109 2.38 9.62 -13.83
N GLY A 110 1.20 9.40 -13.25
CA GLY A 110 -0.05 9.36 -14.00
C GLY A 110 -0.45 10.74 -14.54
N THR A 111 -1.09 10.78 -15.69
CA THR A 111 -1.80 11.99 -16.16
C THR A 111 -3.02 12.24 -15.26
N ASP A 112 -3.54 13.49 -15.25
CA ASP A 112 -4.72 13.82 -14.45
C ASP A 112 -5.93 12.95 -14.78
N GLY A 113 -6.12 12.61 -16.07
CA GLY A 113 -7.17 11.68 -16.49
C GLY A 113 -6.98 10.25 -15.97
N GLN A 114 -5.72 9.79 -15.83
CA GLN A 114 -5.42 8.49 -15.22
C GLN A 114 -5.62 8.54 -13.70
N LYS A 115 -5.16 9.60 -13.04
CA LYS A 115 -5.36 9.80 -11.61
C LYS A 115 -6.84 9.83 -11.26
N ALA A 116 -7.63 10.67 -11.93
CA ALA A 116 -9.07 10.78 -11.73
C ALA A 116 -9.80 9.44 -11.94
N ARG A 117 -9.35 8.63 -12.89
CA ARG A 117 -9.97 7.34 -13.22
C ARG A 117 -9.67 6.24 -12.22
N TYR A 118 -8.44 6.19 -11.70
CA TYR A 118 -7.97 5.02 -10.96
C TYR A 118 -7.74 5.27 -9.47
N LEU A 119 -7.23 6.45 -9.07
CA LEU A 119 -6.89 6.72 -7.67
C LEU A 119 -8.06 6.56 -6.71
N PRO A 120 -9.26 7.11 -6.96
CA PRO A 120 -10.36 6.99 -6.00
C PRO A 120 -10.71 5.55 -5.65
N LYS A 121 -10.72 4.65 -6.62
CA LYS A 121 -11.03 3.23 -6.40
C LYS A 121 -9.88 2.44 -5.77
N LEU A 122 -8.66 2.83 -6.03
CA LEU A 122 -7.50 2.26 -5.36
C LEU A 122 -7.41 2.71 -3.90
N ILE A 123 -7.67 3.99 -3.63
CA ILE A 123 -7.62 4.57 -2.28
C ILE A 123 -8.75 4.03 -1.40
N SER A 124 -9.95 3.82 -1.96
CA SER A 124 -11.06 3.20 -1.23
C SER A 124 -10.88 1.70 -0.97
N GLY A 125 -9.93 1.05 -1.65
CA GLY A 125 -9.75 -0.41 -1.60
C GLY A 125 -10.75 -1.20 -2.44
N GLU A 126 -11.59 -0.54 -3.26
CA GLU A 126 -12.46 -1.21 -4.24
C GLU A 126 -11.62 -1.95 -5.30
N HIS A 127 -10.54 -1.30 -5.74
CA HIS A 127 -9.54 -1.90 -6.62
C HIS A 127 -8.25 -2.23 -5.87
N LEU A 128 -7.65 -3.36 -6.23
CA LEU A 128 -6.33 -3.76 -5.77
C LEU A 128 -5.30 -3.48 -6.86
N GLY A 129 -4.26 -2.72 -6.49
CA GLY A 129 -3.14 -2.41 -7.37
C GLY A 129 -1.89 -3.19 -7.00
N SER A 130 -1.09 -3.49 -8.00
CA SER A 130 0.24 -4.08 -7.86
C SER A 130 1.20 -3.54 -8.92
N LEU A 131 2.50 -3.75 -8.72
CA LEU A 131 3.54 -3.36 -9.66
C LEU A 131 4.18 -4.63 -10.25
N ALA A 132 4.17 -4.75 -11.57
CA ALA A 132 4.86 -5.80 -12.31
C ALA A 132 6.08 -5.19 -13.01
N MET A 133 7.25 -5.31 -12.39
CA MET A 133 8.48 -4.63 -12.83
C MET A 133 9.55 -5.59 -13.34
N SER A 134 9.62 -6.81 -12.78
CA SER A 134 10.65 -7.78 -13.12
C SER A 134 10.37 -8.46 -14.45
N GLU A 135 11.43 -8.63 -15.26
CA GLU A 135 11.45 -9.44 -16.48
C GLU A 135 12.48 -10.56 -16.30
N SER A 136 12.43 -11.57 -17.18
CA SER A 136 13.41 -12.68 -17.16
C SER A 136 14.87 -12.22 -17.31
N GLY A 137 15.10 -11.08 -17.96
CA GLY A 137 16.42 -10.47 -18.15
C GLY A 137 16.67 -9.20 -17.31
N ALA A 138 15.73 -8.77 -16.47
CA ALA A 138 15.82 -7.55 -15.69
C ALA A 138 15.18 -7.73 -14.29
N GLY A 139 16.02 -8.05 -13.30
CA GLY A 139 15.65 -8.16 -11.89
C GLY A 139 16.13 -6.95 -11.11
N SER A 140 17.26 -7.07 -10.39
CA SER A 140 17.87 -5.95 -9.65
C SER A 140 18.28 -4.79 -10.56
N ASP A 141 18.70 -5.07 -11.78
CA ASP A 141 18.97 -4.07 -12.82
C ASP A 141 17.67 -3.74 -13.57
N VAL A 142 16.81 -2.96 -12.94
CA VAL A 142 15.50 -2.57 -13.50
C VAL A 142 15.61 -1.66 -14.73
N VAL A 143 16.74 -0.96 -14.92
CA VAL A 143 16.96 -0.10 -16.10
C VAL A 143 17.19 -0.92 -17.37
N SER A 144 17.52 -2.20 -17.24
CA SER A 144 17.65 -3.14 -18.36
C SER A 144 16.34 -3.74 -18.87
N MET A 145 15.19 -3.30 -18.37
CA MET A 145 13.87 -3.71 -18.86
C MET A 145 13.72 -3.43 -20.36
N LYS A 146 13.17 -4.41 -21.10
CA LYS A 146 13.02 -4.37 -22.56
C LYS A 146 11.57 -4.37 -23.01
N LEU A 147 10.62 -4.59 -22.10
CA LEU A 147 9.20 -4.62 -22.43
C LEU A 147 8.79 -3.32 -23.12
N ARG A 148 8.14 -3.47 -24.24
CA ARG A 148 7.61 -2.38 -25.03
C ARG A 148 6.12 -2.56 -25.25
N ALA A 149 5.42 -1.44 -25.38
CA ALA A 149 4.01 -1.40 -25.74
C ALA A 149 3.89 -0.70 -27.11
N ASP A 150 3.83 -1.46 -28.18
CA ASP A 150 3.71 -0.94 -29.54
C ASP A 150 2.23 -0.72 -29.89
N ARG A 151 1.87 0.52 -30.26
CA ARG A 151 0.50 0.85 -30.65
C ARG A 151 0.18 0.29 -32.02
N LYS A 152 -0.89 -0.52 -32.09
CA LYS A 152 -1.44 -1.05 -33.37
C LYS A 152 -2.94 -0.72 -33.46
N GLY A 153 -3.25 0.38 -34.12
CA GLY A 153 -4.63 0.87 -34.26
C GLY A 153 -5.20 1.33 -32.91
N ASP A 154 -6.21 0.64 -32.42
CA ASP A 154 -6.95 0.92 -31.18
C ASP A 154 -6.41 0.18 -29.94
N ARG A 155 -5.36 -0.63 -30.09
CA ARG A 155 -4.79 -1.46 -29.03
C ARG A 155 -3.28 -1.29 -28.92
N TYR A 156 -2.73 -1.71 -27.77
CA TYR A 156 -1.30 -1.91 -27.56
C TYR A 156 -0.99 -3.41 -27.59
N VAL A 157 0.18 -3.73 -28.15
CA VAL A 157 0.75 -5.10 -28.14
C VAL A 157 2.01 -5.04 -27.29
N LEU A 158 2.09 -5.92 -26.30
CA LEU A 158 3.23 -6.10 -25.40
C LEU A 158 4.13 -7.22 -25.91
#